data_a1a6c9987fce04e01e58ee4472f7eb18
#
_entry.id   a1a6c9987fce04e01e58ee4472f7eb18
#
_cell.length_a   1.000
_cell.length_b   1.000
_cell.length_c   1.000
_cell.angle_alpha   90.00
_cell.angle_beta   90.00
_cell.angle_gamma   90.00
#
_symmetry.space_group_name_H-M   'P 1'
#
loop_
_entity.id
_entity.type
_entity.pdbx_description
1 polymer ?
#
loop_
_entity_poly.entity_id
_entity_poly.type
_entity_poly.pdbx_seq_one_letter_code
_entity_poly.pdbx_strand_id
1 'polypeptide(L)'
;MRKGAWIMLTGAVAFVGFVFYSLFSFQPVKVVRSHLEHEGGRVFVSGQVRNTADRPRAVDLEVHYYDQNGRSIGQDSLSLSGLQAGAVRDFKSPPRALDGVSDFSLYMNNGRNPYGN
;
A
#
# COMPACT_ATOMS: atom_id res chain seq x y z
N MET A 1 28.21 -10.20 9.69
CA MET A 1 28.61 -9.66 8.40
C MET A 1 27.72 -10.15 7.26
N ARG A 2 27.53 -11.44 7.19
CA ARG A 2 26.70 -11.97 6.13
C ARG A 2 25.30 -11.44 6.13
N LYS A 3 24.69 -11.32 7.30
CA LYS A 3 23.35 -10.81 7.38
C LYS A 3 23.25 -9.38 6.87
N GLY A 4 24.23 -8.57 7.20
CA GLY A 4 24.24 -7.20 6.71
C GLY A 4 24.36 -7.11 5.21
N ALA A 5 25.29 -7.89 4.65
CA ALA A 5 25.49 -7.90 3.21
C ALA A 5 24.25 -8.44 2.49
N TRP A 6 23.65 -9.47 3.08
CA TRP A 6 22.45 -10.05 2.50
C TRP A 6 21.29 -9.06 2.48
N ILE A 7 21.11 -8.33 3.57
CA ILE A 7 20.05 -7.35 3.66
C ILE A 7 20.25 -6.24 2.63
N MET A 8 21.47 -5.78 2.46
CA MET A 8 21.77 -4.77 1.48
C MET A 8 21.49 -5.25 0.07
N LEU A 9 21.86 -6.48 -0.22
CA LEU A 9 21.60 -7.05 -1.54
C LEU A 9 20.12 -7.15 -1.80
N THR A 10 19.36 -7.61 -0.82
CA THR A 10 17.92 -7.72 -0.96
C THR A 10 17.27 -6.35 -1.21
N GLY A 11 17.71 -5.34 -0.48
CA GLY A 11 17.22 -4.00 -0.66
C GLY A 11 17.52 -3.45 -2.04
N ALA A 12 18.73 -3.71 -2.55
CA ALA A 12 19.11 -3.25 -3.87
C ALA A 12 18.27 -3.91 -4.95
N VAL A 13 18.03 -5.20 -4.83
CA VAL A 13 17.20 -5.92 -5.79
C VAL A 13 15.78 -5.38 -5.78
N ALA A 14 15.23 -5.15 -4.60
CA ALA A 14 13.88 -4.62 -4.48
C ALA A 14 13.78 -3.23 -5.12
N PHE A 15 14.79 -2.40 -4.92
CA PHE A 15 14.80 -1.08 -5.50
C PHE A 15 14.84 -1.12 -7.01
N VAL A 16 15.67 -1.96 -7.58
CA VAL A 16 15.77 -2.10 -9.03
C VAL A 16 14.45 -2.60 -9.59
N GLY A 17 13.82 -3.58 -8.94
CA GLY A 17 12.53 -4.08 -9.36
C GLY A 17 11.48 -2.99 -9.35
N PHE A 18 11.49 -2.15 -8.33
CA PHE A 18 10.55 -1.04 -8.24
C PHE A 18 10.74 -0.05 -9.38
N VAL A 19 11.98 0.28 -9.71
CA VAL A 19 12.26 1.20 -10.80
C VAL A 19 11.76 0.64 -12.12
N PHE A 20 12.03 -0.63 -12.40
CA PHE A 20 11.51 -1.28 -13.59
C PHE A 20 10.01 -1.24 -13.64
N TYR A 21 9.38 -1.58 -12.54
CA TYR A 21 7.93 -1.59 -12.47
C TYR A 21 7.37 -0.21 -12.78
N SER A 22 7.96 0.83 -12.21
CA SER A 22 7.51 2.20 -12.44
C SER A 22 7.63 2.61 -13.90
N LEU A 23 8.67 2.16 -14.57
CA LEU A 23 8.88 2.48 -15.98
C LEU A 23 7.82 1.85 -16.88
N PHE A 24 7.38 0.65 -16.54
CA PHE A 24 6.46 -0.08 -17.40
C PHE A 24 5.01 -0.01 -16.97
N SER A 25 4.75 0.18 -15.70
CA SER A 25 3.38 0.20 -15.19
C SER A 25 2.75 1.57 -15.16
N PHE A 26 3.53 2.59 -14.96
CA PHE A 26 3.08 3.98 -14.99
C PHE A 26 1.86 4.25 -14.14
N GLN A 27 2.05 4.26 -12.84
CA GLN A 27 0.96 4.54 -11.89
C GLN A 27 0.82 6.03 -11.67
N PRO A 28 -0.37 6.62 -11.95
CA PRO A 28 -0.57 8.05 -11.69
C PRO A 28 -0.66 8.38 -10.21
N VAL A 29 -1.07 7.41 -9.40
CA VAL A 29 -1.13 7.60 -7.95
C VAL A 29 -0.26 6.54 -7.33
N LYS A 30 0.56 6.94 -6.36
CA LYS A 30 1.50 6.02 -5.71
C LYS A 30 1.33 6.07 -4.21
N VAL A 31 1.50 4.92 -3.57
CA VAL A 31 1.56 4.87 -2.12
C VAL A 31 2.97 5.29 -1.71
N VAL A 32 3.06 6.36 -0.94
CA VAL A 32 4.34 6.87 -0.47
C VAL A 32 4.82 6.05 0.71
N ARG A 33 3.91 5.75 1.61
CA ARG A 33 4.20 4.91 2.78
C ARG A 33 2.90 4.36 3.33
N SER A 34 3.02 3.26 4.07
CA SER A 34 1.87 2.66 4.73
C SER A 34 2.36 1.80 5.89
N HIS A 35 1.55 1.69 6.91
CA HIS A 35 1.84 0.80 8.03
C HIS A 35 0.58 0.31 8.69
N LEU A 36 0.70 -0.86 9.28
CA LEU A 36 -0.34 -1.49 10.05
C LEU A 36 -0.29 -0.93 11.48
N GLU A 37 -1.43 -0.52 11.99
CA GLU A 37 -1.53 0.04 13.32
C GLU A 37 -2.47 -0.81 14.17
N HIS A 38 -2.13 -0.94 15.44
CA HIS A 38 -2.97 -1.61 16.42
C HIS A 38 -3.37 -0.62 17.48
N GLU A 39 -4.65 -0.53 17.75
CA GLU A 39 -5.14 0.42 18.74
C GLU A 39 -6.40 -0.13 19.40
N GLY A 40 -6.32 -0.39 20.69
CA GLY A 40 -7.47 -0.82 21.47
C GLY A 40 -8.15 -2.08 20.95
N GLY A 41 -7.37 -3.06 20.54
CA GLY A 41 -7.92 -4.30 20.02
C GLY A 41 -8.40 -4.22 18.60
N ARG A 42 -8.18 -3.09 17.96
CA ARG A 42 -8.55 -2.90 16.55
C ARG A 42 -7.31 -2.68 15.72
N VAL A 43 -7.43 -2.98 14.44
CA VAL A 43 -6.34 -2.79 13.49
C VAL A 43 -6.83 -1.90 12.35
N PHE A 44 -5.92 -1.12 11.81
CA PHE A 44 -6.16 -0.35 10.61
C PHE A 44 -4.83 -0.09 9.92
N VAL A 45 -4.91 0.34 8.68
CA VAL A 45 -3.72 0.73 7.91
C VAL A 45 -3.80 2.22 7.65
N SER A 46 -2.71 2.90 7.91
CA SER A 46 -2.59 4.32 7.61
C SER A 46 -1.40 4.55 6.72
N GLY A 47 -1.41 5.67 6.02
CA GLY A 47 -0.30 5.99 5.15
C GLY A 47 -0.57 7.23 4.33
N GLN A 48 0.17 7.36 3.24
CA GLN A 48 0.05 8.51 2.35
C GLN A 48 0.11 8.06 0.91
N VAL A 49 -0.67 8.73 0.07
CA VAL A 49 -0.62 8.55 -1.37
C VAL A 49 -0.24 9.88 -2.00
N ARG A 50 0.34 9.80 -3.18
CA ARG A 50 0.72 10.98 -3.95
C ARG A 50 0.22 10.84 -5.37
N ASN A 51 -0.41 11.89 -5.86
CA ASN A 51 -0.82 11.95 -7.25
C ASN A 51 0.35 12.49 -8.08
N THR A 52 0.95 11.62 -8.89
CA THR A 52 2.09 12.01 -9.72
C THR A 52 1.66 12.41 -11.13
N ALA A 53 0.36 12.39 -11.40
CA ALA A 53 -0.15 12.83 -12.68
C ALA A 53 -0.24 14.35 -12.72
N ASP A 54 -0.49 14.89 -13.90
CA ASP A 54 -0.60 16.34 -14.09
C ASP A 54 -2.04 16.83 -14.03
N ARG A 55 -2.94 16.00 -13.55
CA ARG A 55 -4.37 16.32 -13.42
C ARG A 55 -4.93 15.68 -12.17
N PRO A 56 -6.09 16.14 -11.69
CA PRO A 56 -6.72 15.52 -10.53
C PRO A 56 -7.09 14.07 -10.80
N ARG A 57 -7.00 13.24 -9.76
CA ARG A 57 -7.30 11.81 -9.85
C ARG A 57 -8.12 11.35 -8.66
N ALA A 58 -8.78 10.22 -8.86
CA ALA A 58 -9.44 9.50 -7.79
C ALA A 58 -8.88 8.08 -7.80
N VAL A 59 -8.82 7.47 -6.65
CA VAL A 59 -8.27 6.13 -6.52
C VAL A 59 -9.00 5.39 -5.42
N ASP A 60 -9.19 4.09 -5.64
CA ASP A 60 -9.72 3.20 -4.62
C ASP A 60 -8.57 2.38 -4.07
N LEU A 61 -8.52 2.29 -2.75
CA LEU A 61 -7.54 1.46 -2.07
C LEU A 61 -8.24 0.28 -1.43
N GLU A 62 -7.67 -0.89 -1.58
CA GLU A 62 -8.10 -2.08 -0.88
C GLU A 62 -7.04 -2.49 0.10
N VAL A 63 -7.45 -2.75 1.32
CA VAL A 63 -6.57 -3.22 2.38
C VAL A 63 -6.91 -4.67 2.66
N HIS A 64 -5.93 -5.54 2.59
CA HIS A 64 -6.11 -6.95 2.91
C HIS A 64 -5.29 -7.28 4.13
N TYR A 65 -5.90 -7.94 5.09
CA TYR A 65 -5.24 -8.31 6.34
C TYR A 65 -4.94 -9.79 6.35
N TYR A 66 -3.77 -10.15 6.83
CA TYR A 66 -3.32 -11.54 6.86
C TYR A 66 -2.88 -11.95 8.25
N ASP A 67 -3.09 -13.21 8.57
CA ASP A 67 -2.57 -13.77 9.82
C ASP A 67 -1.11 -14.20 9.61
N GLN A 68 -0.51 -14.76 10.66
CA GLN A 68 0.90 -15.14 10.58
C GLN A 68 1.15 -16.31 9.64
N ASN A 69 0.11 -16.99 9.20
CA ASN A 69 0.22 -18.07 8.23
C ASN A 69 -0.04 -17.60 6.81
N GLY A 70 -0.26 -16.30 6.62
CA GLY A 70 -0.50 -15.76 5.31
C GLY A 70 -1.92 -15.88 4.82
N ARG A 71 -2.85 -16.24 5.69
CA ARG A 71 -4.25 -16.34 5.31
C ARG A 71 -4.91 -14.98 5.37
N SER A 72 -5.73 -14.68 4.38
CA SER A 72 -6.52 -13.47 4.38
C SER A 72 -7.63 -13.60 5.43
N ILE A 73 -7.67 -12.66 6.36
CA ILE A 73 -8.65 -12.69 7.44
C ILE A 73 -9.52 -11.45 7.46
N GLY A 74 -9.33 -10.54 6.55
CA GLY A 74 -10.19 -9.37 6.46
C GLY A 74 -9.77 -8.48 5.31
N GLN A 75 -10.70 -7.59 4.94
CA GLN A 75 -10.47 -6.71 3.81
C GLN A 75 -11.34 -5.48 3.96
N ASP A 76 -10.80 -4.33 3.58
CA ASP A 76 -11.50 -3.07 3.58
C ASP A 76 -11.18 -2.31 2.32
N SER A 77 -12.05 -1.38 1.98
CA SER A 77 -11.84 -0.48 0.85
C SER A 77 -12.03 0.95 1.29
N LEU A 78 -11.28 1.84 0.68
CA LEU A 78 -11.53 3.26 0.86
C LEU A 78 -11.27 3.98 -0.44
N SER A 79 -12.01 5.07 -0.65
CA SER A 79 -11.91 5.85 -1.87
C SER A 79 -11.34 7.22 -1.55
N LEU A 80 -10.42 7.65 -2.38
CA LEU A 80 -9.83 8.98 -2.28
C LEU A 80 -10.14 9.70 -3.59
N SER A 81 -10.80 10.83 -3.49
CA SER A 81 -11.14 11.61 -4.68
C SER A 81 -10.60 13.01 -4.55
N GLY A 82 -10.57 13.72 -5.66
CA GLY A 82 -10.10 15.10 -5.65
C GLY A 82 -8.63 15.25 -5.33
N LEU A 83 -7.82 14.25 -5.65
CA LEU A 83 -6.37 14.35 -5.48
C LEU A 83 -5.83 15.25 -6.56
N GLN A 84 -5.40 16.45 -6.18
CA GLN A 84 -4.83 17.39 -7.13
C GLN A 84 -3.47 16.93 -7.62
N ALA A 85 -3.06 17.45 -8.76
CA ALA A 85 -1.76 17.11 -9.34
C ALA A 85 -0.66 17.39 -8.33
N GLY A 86 0.20 16.42 -8.10
CA GLY A 86 1.31 16.53 -7.16
C GLY A 86 0.93 16.48 -5.69
N ALA A 87 -0.35 16.39 -5.38
CA ALA A 87 -0.79 16.41 -3.98
C ALA A 87 -0.46 15.10 -3.26
N VAL A 88 -0.17 15.25 -1.99
CA VAL A 88 0.01 14.13 -1.08
C VAL A 88 -1.17 14.13 -0.13
N ARG A 89 -1.77 12.97 0.10
CA ARG A 89 -2.91 12.87 1.00
C ARG A 89 -2.73 11.69 1.95
N ASP A 90 -3.05 11.94 3.21
CA ASP A 90 -3.07 10.88 4.22
C ASP A 90 -4.31 10.03 4.03
N PHE A 91 -4.19 8.75 4.31
CA PHE A 91 -5.33 7.87 4.33
C PHE A 91 -5.30 7.00 5.58
N LYS A 92 -6.46 6.52 5.97
CA LYS A 92 -6.61 5.66 7.12
C LYS A 92 -7.80 4.76 6.87
N SER A 93 -7.59 3.46 6.92
CA SER A 93 -8.70 2.52 6.75
C SER A 93 -9.54 2.49 8.01
N PRO A 94 -10.82 2.06 7.91
CA PRO A 94 -11.66 1.95 9.11
C PRO A 94 -11.06 0.94 10.09
N PRO A 95 -11.03 1.25 11.39
CA PRO A 95 -10.54 0.29 12.38
C PRO A 95 -11.42 -0.95 12.41
N ARG A 96 -10.81 -2.11 12.48
CA ARG A 96 -11.49 -3.39 12.48
C ARG A 96 -11.07 -4.23 13.67
N ALA A 97 -12.05 -4.86 14.30
CA ALA A 97 -11.78 -5.76 15.41
C ALA A 97 -11.41 -7.14 14.85
N LEU A 98 -10.17 -7.26 14.40
CA LEU A 98 -9.65 -8.51 13.85
C LEU A 98 -8.53 -9.01 14.74
N ASP A 99 -8.62 -10.28 15.11
CA ASP A 99 -7.59 -10.92 15.91
C ASP A 99 -6.55 -11.58 15.02
N GLY A 100 -5.30 -11.51 15.45
CA GLY A 100 -4.25 -12.27 14.80
C GLY A 100 -3.72 -11.67 13.51
N VAL A 101 -3.97 -10.40 13.28
CA VAL A 101 -3.43 -9.72 12.10
C VAL A 101 -1.94 -9.54 12.30
N SER A 102 -1.16 -10.06 11.36
CA SER A 102 0.28 -9.97 11.42
C SER A 102 0.85 -9.21 10.22
N ASP A 103 0.09 -9.07 9.15
CA ASP A 103 0.57 -8.40 7.96
C ASP A 103 -0.61 -7.85 7.17
N PHE A 104 -0.30 -7.03 6.19
CA PHE A 104 -1.31 -6.44 5.33
C PHE A 104 -0.74 -6.23 3.93
N SER A 105 -1.62 -6.03 2.97
CA SER A 105 -1.22 -5.57 1.65
C SER A 105 -2.21 -4.51 1.19
N LEU A 106 -1.73 -3.65 0.32
CA LEU A 106 -2.53 -2.59 -0.27
C LEU A 106 -2.61 -2.80 -1.77
N TYR A 107 -3.81 -2.70 -2.30
CA TYR A 107 -4.03 -2.72 -3.74
C TYR A 107 -4.65 -1.40 -4.13
N MET A 108 -4.12 -0.82 -5.17
CA MET A 108 -4.58 0.47 -5.63
C MET A 108 -5.27 0.28 -6.98
N ASN A 109 -6.50 0.74 -7.05
CA ASN A 109 -7.31 0.56 -8.24
C ASN A 109 -7.63 1.92 -8.86
N ASN A 110 -7.07 2.15 -10.04
CA ASN A 110 -7.38 3.34 -10.83
C ASN A 110 -8.33 2.95 -11.96
N GLY A 111 -9.37 2.20 -11.63
CA GLY A 111 -10.23 1.58 -12.60
C GLY A 111 -9.82 0.18 -12.91
N ARG A 112 -8.59 -0.17 -12.58
CA ARG A 112 -8.05 -1.51 -12.78
C ARG A 112 -6.95 -1.72 -11.76
N ASN A 113 -6.98 -2.85 -11.09
CA ASN A 113 -5.95 -3.17 -10.12
C ASN A 113 -4.64 -3.51 -10.84
N PRO A 114 -3.61 -2.67 -10.71
CA PRO A 114 -2.36 -2.88 -11.43
C PRO A 114 -1.57 -4.08 -10.94
N TYR A 115 -1.93 -4.62 -9.81
CA TYR A 115 -1.21 -5.78 -9.24
C TYR A 115 -1.87 -7.09 -9.62
N GLY A 116 -2.85 -7.05 -10.49
CA GLY A 116 -3.41 -8.25 -11.06
C GLY A 116 -4.33 -9.03 -10.15
N ASN A 117 -4.82 -8.39 -9.16
CA ASN A 117 -5.72 -9.09 -8.22
C ASN A 117 -7.14 -8.79 -8.47
#